data_097e078e9be95f2d521d34df9aab3c36
#
_entry.id   097e078e9be95f2d521d34df9aab3c36
#
_cell.length_a   1.000
_cell.length_b   1.000
_cell.length_c   1.000
_cell.angle_alpha   90.00
_cell.angle_beta   90.00
_cell.angle_gamma   90.00
#
_symmetry.space_group_name_H-M   'P 1'
#
loop_
_entity.id
_entity.type
_entity.pdbx_description
1 polymer ?
#
loop_
_entity_poly.entity_id
_entity_poly.type
_entity_poly.pdbx_seq_one_letter_code
_entity_poly.pdbx_strand_id
1 'polypeptide(L)'
;MSTLTSTTALTDSDTTPHLTALRRDGFVLIPGLISPEQVTSLRRAAAKATSLARNGQWPHIRTVPKQFPPFPTTPPPASEGGIWGVQHLLHPDMPGRSEFAELYFAPNVLNIIEELVGLKGKPASDVEPLTMELFNLLVSPTCKDFELRWHRDDIPTPPTLTPEEEVRQLQAKSPADRAQSHAQYNIALYPDASLIVVPGSHLRARTPAERNADPYEANMPGQKIVALQPGDAVFYDSNIFHRGVYKGTAIPAHENDEVEGIRMTLHGSVGLAEPVEKDKKGVRATVVLQHGVGKWVNREDAKFDGLGPRAESMRQRLIEMGTGEGVGYALEG
;
A
#
# COMPACT_ATOMS: atom_id res chain seq x y z
N MET A 1 -3.53 23.51 30.73
CA MET A 1 -2.67 24.16 29.73
C MET A 1 -2.22 23.05 28.80
N SER A 2 -2.85 22.95 27.65
CA SER A 2 -2.62 21.88 26.68
C SER A 2 -1.44 22.28 25.80
N THR A 3 -0.32 21.61 25.95
CA THR A 3 0.77 21.67 24.96
C THR A 3 0.36 20.79 23.79
N LEU A 4 -0.24 21.42 22.79
CA LEU A 4 -0.27 20.88 21.44
C LEU A 4 1.18 20.62 21.05
N THR A 5 1.56 19.35 20.89
CA THR A 5 2.80 18.96 20.23
C THR A 5 2.71 19.47 18.80
N SER A 6 3.31 20.62 18.58
CA SER A 6 3.52 21.21 17.26
C SER A 6 4.30 20.19 16.43
N THR A 7 3.68 19.60 15.44
CA THR A 7 4.38 18.96 14.33
C THR A 7 5.16 20.08 13.63
N THR A 8 6.44 20.18 13.94
CA THR A 8 7.35 21.19 13.39
C THR A 8 7.38 21.02 11.88
N ALA A 9 7.16 22.09 11.14
CA ALA A 9 7.39 22.12 9.69
C ALA A 9 8.84 21.67 9.41
N LEU A 10 9.01 20.83 8.37
CA LEU A 10 10.34 20.38 7.97
C LEU A 10 11.14 21.57 7.45
N THR A 11 12.38 21.70 7.89
CA THR A 11 13.33 22.67 7.36
C THR A 11 13.99 22.10 6.10
N ASP A 12 14.63 22.93 5.28
CA ASP A 12 15.38 22.47 4.09
C ASP A 12 16.49 21.46 4.43
N SER A 13 17.00 21.48 5.68
CA SER A 13 17.97 20.50 6.17
C SER A 13 17.38 19.12 6.47
N ASP A 14 16.06 19.01 6.60
CA ASP A 14 15.36 17.75 6.93
C ASP A 14 14.88 17.02 5.65
N THR A 15 15.08 17.61 4.47
CA THR A 15 14.65 17.03 3.21
C THR A 15 15.74 16.18 2.57
N THR A 16 15.39 14.93 2.27
CA THR A 16 16.23 14.00 1.53
C THR A 16 15.82 13.99 0.04
N PRO A 17 16.66 13.46 -0.87
CA PRO A 17 16.32 13.39 -2.29
C PRO A 17 15.00 12.61 -2.54
N HIS A 18 14.77 11.51 -1.82
CA HIS A 18 13.55 10.70 -2.00
C HIS A 18 12.31 11.44 -1.48
N LEU A 19 12.39 12.05 -0.29
CA LEU A 19 11.29 12.85 0.26
C LEU A 19 10.98 14.05 -0.63
N THR A 20 12.03 14.71 -1.16
CA THR A 20 11.86 15.82 -2.11
C THR A 20 11.13 15.37 -3.38
N ALA A 21 11.51 14.21 -3.95
CA ALA A 21 10.85 13.65 -5.13
C ALA A 21 9.40 13.26 -4.83
N LEU A 22 9.15 12.58 -3.69
CA LEU A 22 7.79 12.21 -3.28
C LEU A 22 6.89 13.45 -3.12
N ARG A 23 7.40 14.51 -2.49
CA ARG A 23 6.65 15.76 -2.31
C ARG A 23 6.34 16.48 -3.61
N ARG A 24 7.29 16.51 -4.55
CA ARG A 24 7.11 17.18 -5.84
C ARG A 24 6.17 16.40 -6.76
N ASP A 25 6.41 15.10 -6.90
CA ASP A 25 5.77 14.28 -7.92
C ASP A 25 4.64 13.40 -7.38
N GLY A 26 4.58 13.18 -6.05
CA GLY A 26 3.65 12.27 -5.40
C GLY A 26 4.09 10.80 -5.48
N PHE A 27 5.26 10.51 -6.04
CA PHE A 27 5.86 9.19 -6.05
C PHE A 27 7.37 9.26 -6.22
N VAL A 28 8.06 8.20 -5.81
CA VAL A 28 9.51 8.05 -5.98
C VAL A 28 9.85 6.59 -6.30
N LEU A 29 10.76 6.38 -7.24
CA LEU A 29 11.28 5.07 -7.63
C LEU A 29 12.55 4.77 -6.83
N ILE A 30 12.65 3.57 -6.32
CA ILE A 30 13.83 3.03 -5.61
C ILE A 30 14.30 1.79 -6.40
N PRO A 31 15.24 1.95 -7.34
CA PRO A 31 15.77 0.83 -8.08
C PRO A 31 16.53 -0.14 -7.18
N GLY A 32 16.35 -1.45 -7.40
CA GLY A 32 17.10 -2.50 -6.72
C GLY A 32 16.95 -2.49 -5.19
N LEU A 33 15.76 -2.13 -4.67
CA LEU A 33 15.50 -2.13 -3.22
C LEU A 33 15.77 -3.49 -2.59
N ILE A 34 15.47 -4.57 -3.30
CA ILE A 34 15.72 -5.95 -2.87
C ILE A 34 16.60 -6.69 -3.87
N SER A 35 17.43 -7.62 -3.35
CA SER A 35 18.40 -8.37 -4.16
C SER A 35 17.73 -9.42 -5.05
N PRO A 36 18.42 -9.90 -6.12
CA PRO A 36 17.91 -10.99 -6.96
C PRO A 36 17.62 -12.29 -6.17
N GLU A 37 18.39 -12.57 -5.11
CA GLU A 37 18.18 -13.73 -4.24
C GLU A 37 16.89 -13.57 -3.43
N GLN A 38 16.65 -12.38 -2.88
CA GLN A 38 15.40 -12.05 -2.19
C GLN A 38 14.20 -12.14 -3.15
N VAL A 39 14.32 -11.60 -4.36
CA VAL A 39 13.29 -11.73 -5.41
C VAL A 39 12.96 -13.20 -5.65
N THR A 40 13.98 -14.05 -5.78
CA THR A 40 13.79 -15.49 -6.04
C THR A 40 13.07 -16.21 -4.89
N SER A 41 13.42 -15.91 -3.64
CA SER A 41 12.75 -16.47 -2.47
C SER A 41 11.29 -16.02 -2.38
N LEU A 42 11.06 -14.70 -2.55
CA LEU A 42 9.73 -14.09 -2.49
C LEU A 42 8.82 -14.55 -3.63
N ARG A 43 9.36 -14.82 -4.84
CA ARG A 43 8.57 -15.41 -5.92
C ARG A 43 7.99 -16.77 -5.53
N ARG A 44 8.78 -17.63 -4.89
CA ARG A 44 8.31 -18.95 -4.41
C ARG A 44 7.21 -18.81 -3.36
N ALA A 45 7.40 -17.94 -2.37
CA ALA A 45 6.38 -17.67 -1.36
C ALA A 45 5.10 -17.08 -1.97
N ALA A 46 5.23 -16.11 -2.89
CA ALA A 46 4.12 -15.47 -3.59
C ALA A 46 3.35 -16.44 -4.50
N ALA A 47 4.05 -17.34 -5.21
CA ALA A 47 3.40 -18.36 -6.02
C ALA A 47 2.55 -19.31 -5.17
N LYS A 48 3.09 -19.77 -4.03
CA LYS A 48 2.35 -20.61 -3.07
C LYS A 48 1.11 -19.89 -2.50
N ALA A 49 1.27 -18.64 -2.06
CA ALA A 49 0.16 -17.83 -1.55
C ALA A 49 -0.94 -17.64 -2.62
N THR A 50 -0.52 -17.36 -3.86
CA THR A 50 -1.44 -17.19 -5.00
C THR A 50 -2.19 -18.48 -5.33
N SER A 51 -1.51 -19.63 -5.33
CA SER A 51 -2.12 -20.95 -5.56
C SER A 51 -3.19 -21.24 -4.52
N LEU A 52 -2.89 -21.07 -3.23
CA LEU A 52 -3.87 -21.27 -2.16
C LEU A 52 -5.09 -20.34 -2.29
N ALA A 53 -4.86 -19.09 -2.63
CA ALA A 53 -5.92 -18.11 -2.83
C ALA A 53 -6.83 -18.49 -4.02
N ARG A 54 -6.24 -18.88 -5.16
CA ARG A 54 -6.99 -19.31 -6.34
C ARG A 54 -7.78 -20.59 -6.11
N ASN A 55 -7.30 -21.47 -5.26
CA ASN A 55 -7.96 -22.72 -4.89
C ASN A 55 -9.01 -22.57 -3.76
N GLY A 56 -9.28 -21.33 -3.30
CA GLY A 56 -10.24 -21.07 -2.22
C GLY A 56 -9.77 -21.49 -0.82
N GLN A 57 -8.49 -21.79 -0.65
CA GLN A 57 -7.89 -22.21 0.62
C GLN A 57 -7.39 -21.01 1.45
N TRP A 58 -7.42 -19.80 0.87
CA TRP A 58 -7.13 -18.53 1.53
C TRP A 58 -8.29 -17.56 1.32
N PRO A 59 -9.00 -17.14 2.38
CA PRO A 59 -10.24 -16.36 2.23
C PRO A 59 -10.02 -14.86 2.10
N HIS A 60 -8.79 -14.37 2.32
CA HIS A 60 -8.48 -12.94 2.26
C HIS A 60 -7.95 -12.57 0.88
N ILE A 61 -8.87 -12.33 -0.05
CA ILE A 61 -8.58 -12.12 -1.47
C ILE A 61 -9.21 -10.84 -1.99
N ARG A 62 -8.67 -10.33 -3.10
CA ARG A 62 -9.31 -9.28 -3.91
C ARG A 62 -9.76 -9.92 -5.22
N THR A 63 -11.03 -9.77 -5.56
CA THR A 63 -11.66 -10.49 -6.68
C THR A 63 -12.05 -9.56 -7.82
N VAL A 64 -11.93 -10.04 -9.05
CA VAL A 64 -12.48 -9.38 -10.23
C VAL A 64 -14.02 -9.52 -10.20
N PRO A 65 -14.79 -8.49 -10.57
CA PRO A 65 -14.40 -7.15 -11.03
C PRO A 65 -14.35 -6.09 -9.92
N LYS A 66 -14.26 -6.49 -8.66
CA LYS A 66 -14.45 -5.61 -7.52
C LYS A 66 -13.17 -4.86 -7.15
N GLN A 67 -13.24 -3.53 -7.14
CA GLN A 67 -12.12 -2.66 -6.76
C GLN A 67 -12.01 -2.49 -5.24
N PHE A 68 -13.11 -2.27 -4.54
CA PHE A 68 -13.15 -1.95 -3.11
C PHE A 68 -13.80 -3.05 -2.27
N PRO A 69 -13.48 -3.15 -0.97
CA PRO A 69 -14.11 -4.09 -0.06
C PRO A 69 -15.62 -3.79 0.14
N PRO A 70 -16.41 -4.71 0.69
CA PRO A 70 -15.99 -6.05 1.09
C PRO A 70 -15.81 -6.99 -0.11
N PHE A 71 -14.73 -7.80 -0.07
CA PHE A 71 -14.49 -8.80 -1.10
C PHE A 71 -15.13 -10.14 -0.72
N PRO A 72 -15.54 -10.97 -1.71
CA PRO A 72 -15.89 -12.36 -1.47
C PRO A 72 -14.73 -13.13 -0.84
N THR A 73 -15.05 -14.16 -0.06
CA THR A 73 -14.05 -15.07 0.53
C THR A 73 -13.73 -16.27 -0.37
N THR A 74 -14.53 -16.45 -1.42
CA THR A 74 -14.34 -17.51 -2.42
C THR A 74 -13.96 -16.85 -3.75
N PRO A 75 -12.91 -17.33 -4.42
CA PRO A 75 -12.51 -16.77 -5.71
C PRO A 75 -13.56 -17.03 -6.78
N PRO A 76 -13.87 -16.05 -7.65
CA PRO A 76 -14.66 -16.29 -8.87
C PRO A 76 -13.96 -17.28 -9.80
N PRO A 77 -14.69 -17.89 -10.73
CA PRO A 77 -14.09 -18.73 -11.77
C PRO A 77 -13.01 -17.99 -12.56
N ALA A 78 -12.02 -18.72 -13.05
CA ALA A 78 -10.94 -18.17 -13.89
C ALA A 78 -11.48 -17.43 -15.14
N SER A 79 -12.57 -17.94 -15.75
CA SER A 79 -13.25 -17.30 -16.87
C SER A 79 -13.84 -15.91 -16.55
N GLU A 80 -14.05 -15.62 -15.29
CA GLU A 80 -14.53 -14.33 -14.80
C GLU A 80 -13.38 -13.42 -14.31
N GLY A 81 -12.14 -13.88 -14.39
CA GLY A 81 -10.94 -13.14 -13.98
C GLY A 81 -10.36 -13.58 -12.64
N GLY A 82 -11.07 -14.36 -11.84
CA GLY A 82 -10.58 -14.89 -10.59
C GLY A 82 -10.22 -13.79 -9.57
N ILE A 83 -8.97 -13.82 -9.09
CA ILE A 83 -8.44 -12.86 -8.12
C ILE A 83 -7.42 -11.92 -8.76
N TRP A 84 -7.29 -10.70 -8.21
CA TRP A 84 -6.23 -9.75 -8.53
C TRP A 84 -5.36 -9.38 -7.31
N GLY A 85 -5.65 -9.98 -6.14
CA GLY A 85 -4.82 -9.78 -4.96
C GLY A 85 -5.04 -10.84 -3.88
N VAL A 86 -3.98 -11.07 -3.12
CA VAL A 86 -3.93 -11.90 -1.91
C VAL A 86 -3.60 -10.98 -0.75
N GLN A 87 -4.46 -10.94 0.27
CA GLN A 87 -4.31 -10.03 1.40
C GLN A 87 -3.70 -10.73 2.61
N HIS A 88 -3.15 -9.94 3.53
CA HIS A 88 -2.65 -10.38 4.83
C HIS A 88 -1.44 -11.33 4.76
N LEU A 89 -0.38 -10.94 4.02
CA LEU A 89 0.85 -11.73 3.92
C LEU A 89 1.56 -11.94 5.28
N LEU A 90 1.27 -11.08 6.28
CA LEU A 90 1.81 -11.18 7.64
C LEU A 90 0.93 -12.00 8.60
N HIS A 91 -0.19 -12.55 8.12
CA HIS A 91 -1.07 -13.40 8.93
C HIS A 91 -0.36 -14.66 9.42
N PRO A 92 -0.56 -15.11 10.67
CA PRO A 92 0.11 -16.31 11.21
C PRO A 92 -0.06 -17.56 10.35
N ASP A 93 -1.23 -17.74 9.77
CA ASP A 93 -1.56 -18.91 8.92
C ASP A 93 -1.11 -18.77 7.46
N MET A 94 -0.46 -17.65 7.08
CA MET A 94 0.00 -17.43 5.70
C MET A 94 1.27 -18.26 5.42
N PRO A 95 1.24 -19.18 4.44
CA PRO A 95 2.45 -19.88 4.01
C PRO A 95 3.47 -18.91 3.40
N GLY A 96 4.71 -18.98 3.88
CA GLY A 96 5.76 -18.02 3.48
C GLY A 96 5.70 -16.70 4.28
N ARG A 97 4.97 -16.68 5.40
CA ARG A 97 4.91 -15.51 6.30
C ARG A 97 6.29 -15.04 6.74
N SER A 98 7.23 -15.96 6.98
CA SER A 98 8.60 -15.62 7.38
C SER A 98 9.30 -14.78 6.33
N GLU A 99 9.28 -15.20 5.07
CA GLU A 99 9.90 -14.49 3.95
C GLU A 99 9.25 -13.11 3.73
N PHE A 100 7.94 -13.03 3.86
CA PHE A 100 7.21 -11.77 3.76
C PHE A 100 7.51 -10.83 4.93
N ALA A 101 7.58 -11.35 6.15
CA ALA A 101 7.87 -10.56 7.32
C ALA A 101 9.34 -10.10 7.37
N GLU A 102 10.29 -10.95 6.98
CA GLU A 102 11.70 -10.58 6.82
C GLU A 102 11.86 -9.39 5.86
N LEU A 103 11.13 -9.38 4.75
CA LEU A 103 11.14 -8.23 3.84
C LEU A 103 10.45 -7.01 4.45
N TYR A 104 9.25 -7.18 5.00
CA TYR A 104 8.44 -6.06 5.50
C TYR A 104 9.17 -5.27 6.59
N PHE A 105 9.90 -5.96 7.46
CA PHE A 105 10.68 -5.36 8.54
C PHE A 105 12.17 -5.18 8.19
N ALA A 106 12.56 -5.40 6.94
CA ALA A 106 13.96 -5.30 6.53
C ALA A 106 14.49 -3.87 6.69
N PRO A 107 15.73 -3.69 7.19
CA PRO A 107 16.31 -2.36 7.39
C PRO A 107 16.33 -1.48 6.15
N ASN A 108 16.60 -2.04 4.96
CA ASN A 108 16.62 -1.29 3.70
C ASN A 108 15.23 -0.75 3.34
N VAL A 109 14.15 -1.47 3.64
CA VAL A 109 12.76 -1.00 3.44
C VAL A 109 12.41 0.06 4.48
N LEU A 110 12.65 -0.23 5.77
CA LEU A 110 12.31 0.69 6.86
C LEU A 110 13.10 2.00 6.80
N ASN A 111 14.37 1.98 6.37
CA ASN A 111 15.16 3.20 6.20
C ASN A 111 14.58 4.16 5.15
N ILE A 112 14.06 3.63 4.03
CA ILE A 112 13.34 4.46 3.05
C ILE A 112 12.06 5.01 3.65
N ILE A 113 11.31 4.18 4.37
CA ILE A 113 10.06 4.61 5.04
C ILE A 113 10.35 5.74 6.04
N GLU A 114 11.35 5.58 6.91
CA GLU A 114 11.76 6.62 7.87
C GLU A 114 12.12 7.95 7.19
N GLU A 115 12.79 7.86 6.04
CA GLU A 115 13.08 9.04 5.24
C GLU A 115 11.80 9.72 4.77
N LEU A 116 10.87 8.96 4.17
CA LEU A 116 9.65 9.48 3.58
C LEU A 116 8.64 10.01 4.62
N VAL A 117 8.63 9.43 5.82
CA VAL A 117 7.78 9.93 6.93
C VAL A 117 8.52 10.96 7.81
N GLY A 118 9.72 11.40 7.40
CA GLY A 118 10.44 12.50 8.04
C GLY A 118 11.05 12.16 9.40
N LEU A 119 11.43 10.90 9.63
CA LEU A 119 12.13 10.47 10.84
C LEU A 119 13.65 10.49 10.70
N LYS A 120 14.17 10.46 9.46
CA LYS A 120 15.61 10.45 9.20
C LYS A 120 16.28 11.72 9.79
N GLY A 121 17.35 11.51 10.55
CA GLY A 121 18.09 12.59 11.21
C GLY A 121 17.47 13.10 12.52
N LYS A 122 16.29 12.60 12.92
CA LYS A 122 15.73 12.90 14.24
C LYS A 122 16.42 12.07 15.32
N PRO A 123 16.49 12.57 16.57
CA PRO A 123 16.98 11.78 17.70
C PRO A 123 16.22 10.47 17.82
N ALA A 124 16.94 9.40 18.19
CA ALA A 124 16.31 8.13 18.48
C ALA A 124 15.29 8.30 19.62
N SER A 125 14.14 7.66 19.47
CA SER A 125 13.10 7.64 20.49
C SER A 125 13.19 6.32 21.26
N ASP A 126 12.90 6.35 22.57
CA ASP A 126 12.77 5.15 23.38
C ASP A 126 11.52 4.31 22.99
N VAL A 127 10.63 4.92 22.24
CA VAL A 127 9.39 4.28 21.74
C VAL A 127 9.45 4.19 20.23
N GLU A 128 9.13 3.01 19.67
CA GLU A 128 9.08 2.78 18.22
C GLU A 128 8.12 3.79 17.56
N PRO A 129 8.61 4.64 16.66
CA PRO A 129 7.79 5.66 16.03
C PRO A 129 6.95 5.12 14.86
N LEU A 130 7.27 3.93 14.34
CA LEU A 130 6.54 3.31 13.24
C LEU A 130 5.48 2.33 13.76
N THR A 131 4.44 2.14 12.98
CA THR A 131 3.43 1.11 13.17
C THR A 131 3.31 0.23 11.94
N MET A 132 3.10 -1.07 12.15
CA MET A 132 2.81 -1.95 11.02
C MET A 132 1.43 -1.63 10.44
N GLU A 133 1.29 -1.81 9.15
CA GLU A 133 0.06 -1.62 8.41
C GLU A 133 -0.21 -2.82 7.47
N LEU A 134 -0.71 -2.55 6.26
CA LEU A 134 -1.07 -3.57 5.30
C LEU A 134 0.15 -4.15 4.59
N PHE A 135 0.09 -5.46 4.31
CA PHE A 135 1.02 -6.10 3.39
C PHE A 135 0.29 -7.17 2.59
N ASN A 136 0.20 -6.95 1.31
CA ASN A 136 -0.61 -7.72 0.36
C ASN A 136 0.21 -8.07 -0.88
N LEU A 137 -0.28 -9.01 -1.66
CA LEU A 137 0.26 -9.36 -2.97
C LEU A 137 -0.77 -8.99 -4.04
N LEU A 138 -0.36 -8.23 -5.03
CA LEU A 138 -1.14 -7.96 -6.23
C LEU A 138 -0.70 -8.93 -7.34
N VAL A 139 -1.65 -9.61 -7.95
CA VAL A 139 -1.39 -10.64 -8.96
C VAL A 139 -2.13 -10.34 -10.26
N SER A 140 -1.67 -10.92 -11.36
CA SER A 140 -2.42 -10.90 -12.60
C SER A 140 -3.76 -11.60 -12.43
N PRO A 141 -4.87 -11.01 -12.89
CA PRO A 141 -6.14 -11.72 -13.06
C PRO A 141 -5.97 -12.91 -14.01
N THR A 142 -6.90 -13.85 -13.97
CA THR A 142 -6.84 -15.05 -14.81
C THR A 142 -7.64 -14.85 -16.08
N CYS A 143 -7.04 -15.04 -17.24
CA CYS A 143 -7.68 -15.04 -18.56
C CYS A 143 -8.45 -13.77 -18.95
N LYS A 144 -8.55 -12.77 -18.11
CA LYS A 144 -9.33 -11.55 -18.34
C LYS A 144 -8.61 -10.33 -17.78
N ASP A 145 -8.47 -9.29 -18.60
CA ASP A 145 -7.94 -8.00 -18.14
C ASP A 145 -8.87 -7.40 -17.08
N PHE A 146 -8.28 -6.69 -16.15
CA PHE A 146 -8.99 -5.95 -15.11
C PHE A 146 -8.32 -4.59 -14.89
N GLU A 147 -9.13 -3.56 -14.76
CA GLU A 147 -8.67 -2.19 -14.56
C GLU A 147 -9.35 -1.58 -13.34
N LEU A 148 -8.59 -0.85 -12.56
CA LEU A 148 -9.12 0.03 -11.53
C LEU A 148 -9.52 1.37 -12.16
N ARG A 149 -10.58 1.96 -11.66
CA ARG A 149 -10.95 3.33 -12.01
C ARG A 149 -9.88 4.30 -11.52
N TRP A 150 -9.76 5.44 -12.15
CA TRP A 150 -9.00 6.56 -11.63
C TRP A 150 -9.54 6.96 -10.26
N HIS A 151 -8.67 7.02 -9.24
CA HIS A 151 -9.06 7.27 -7.86
C HIS A 151 -7.91 7.85 -7.02
N ARG A 152 -8.23 8.21 -5.79
CA ARG A 152 -7.34 8.46 -4.66
C ARG A 152 -7.72 7.46 -3.57
N ASP A 153 -6.77 6.99 -2.79
CA ASP A 153 -7.07 5.96 -1.79
C ASP A 153 -7.82 6.52 -0.57
N ASP A 154 -7.42 7.70 -0.08
CA ASP A 154 -7.97 8.24 1.18
C ASP A 154 -9.12 9.23 0.98
N ILE A 155 -9.27 9.79 -0.21
CA ILE A 155 -10.27 10.82 -0.51
C ILE A 155 -11.17 10.33 -1.63
N PRO A 156 -12.46 10.11 -1.33
CA PRO A 156 -13.43 9.79 -2.38
C PRO A 156 -13.58 10.99 -3.33
N THR A 157 -13.75 10.69 -4.61
CA THR A 157 -13.82 11.70 -5.68
C THR A 157 -15.15 11.69 -6.42
N PRO A 158 -16.30 11.84 -5.71
CA PRO A 158 -17.61 11.88 -6.37
C PRO A 158 -17.73 13.09 -7.31
N PRO A 159 -18.60 13.04 -8.31
CA PRO A 159 -18.84 14.18 -9.23
C PRO A 159 -19.24 15.47 -8.52
N THR A 160 -19.85 15.36 -7.34
CA THR A 160 -20.31 16.50 -6.54
C THR A 160 -19.21 17.20 -5.74
N LEU A 161 -18.03 16.58 -5.61
CA LEU A 161 -16.91 17.17 -4.86
C LEU A 161 -16.36 18.40 -5.59
N THR A 162 -16.46 19.58 -4.97
CA THR A 162 -15.92 20.82 -5.59
C THR A 162 -14.38 20.85 -5.56
N PRO A 163 -13.74 21.63 -6.46
CA PRO A 163 -12.29 21.79 -6.44
C PRO A 163 -11.76 22.30 -5.10
N GLU A 164 -12.44 23.25 -4.49
CA GLU A 164 -12.06 23.86 -3.21
C GLU A 164 -12.17 22.86 -2.06
N GLU A 165 -13.18 22.01 -2.08
CA GLU A 165 -13.34 20.95 -1.10
C GLU A 165 -12.29 19.86 -1.26
N GLU A 166 -12.00 19.46 -2.52
CA GLU A 166 -10.95 18.50 -2.80
C GLU A 166 -9.57 18.98 -2.31
N VAL A 167 -9.24 20.26 -2.55
CA VAL A 167 -7.99 20.86 -2.02
C VAL A 167 -7.97 20.84 -0.49
N ARG A 168 -9.08 21.19 0.17
CA ARG A 168 -9.16 21.16 1.64
C ARG A 168 -8.91 19.76 2.19
N GLN A 169 -9.51 18.74 1.58
CA GLN A 169 -9.34 17.34 2.01
C GLN A 169 -7.90 16.87 1.76
N LEU A 170 -7.30 17.22 0.62
CA LEU A 170 -5.90 16.91 0.33
C LEU A 170 -4.95 17.56 1.36
N GLN A 171 -5.14 18.85 1.65
CA GLN A 171 -4.32 19.55 2.64
C GLN A 171 -4.44 18.97 4.06
N ALA A 172 -5.62 18.45 4.41
CA ALA A 172 -5.84 17.80 5.70
C ALA A 172 -5.13 16.44 5.80
N LYS A 173 -5.04 15.69 4.69
CA LYS A 173 -4.45 14.33 4.64
C LYS A 173 -2.96 14.34 4.33
N SER A 174 -2.52 15.17 3.39
CA SER A 174 -1.14 15.26 2.89
C SER A 174 -0.71 16.72 2.82
N PRO A 175 -0.45 17.38 3.96
CA PRO A 175 0.01 18.78 3.96
C PRO A 175 1.37 18.88 3.26
N ALA A 176 1.51 19.84 2.36
CA ALA A 176 2.73 20.04 1.57
C ALA A 176 3.98 20.40 2.41
N ASP A 177 3.77 20.94 3.61
CA ASP A 177 4.81 21.36 4.54
C ASP A 177 5.22 20.30 5.58
N ARG A 178 4.60 19.10 5.54
CA ARG A 178 4.86 18.01 6.48
C ARG A 178 5.26 16.73 5.75
N ALA A 179 5.91 15.83 6.48
CA ALA A 179 6.14 14.47 6.01
C ALA A 179 4.81 13.69 5.95
N GLN A 180 4.80 12.64 5.15
CA GLN A 180 3.68 11.71 5.06
C GLN A 180 3.40 11.07 6.42
N SER A 181 2.13 10.79 6.72
CA SER A 181 1.74 10.03 7.91
C SER A 181 2.04 8.53 7.79
N HIS A 182 2.26 8.07 6.57
CA HIS A 182 2.60 6.70 6.22
C HIS A 182 3.30 6.67 4.87
N ALA A 183 4.01 5.60 4.58
CA ALA A 183 4.60 5.31 3.29
C ALA A 183 3.93 4.07 2.69
N GLN A 184 3.29 4.25 1.53
CA GLN A 184 2.67 3.19 0.75
C GLN A 184 3.60 2.83 -0.41
N TYR A 185 3.74 1.53 -0.73
CA TYR A 185 4.68 1.08 -1.73
C TYR A 185 4.26 -0.16 -2.50
N ASN A 186 4.82 -0.30 -3.69
CA ASN A 186 4.83 -1.51 -4.49
C ASN A 186 6.27 -1.97 -4.72
N ILE A 187 6.56 -3.26 -4.47
CA ILE A 187 7.84 -3.90 -4.79
C ILE A 187 7.59 -4.98 -5.83
N ALA A 188 8.21 -4.84 -7.00
CA ALA A 188 7.97 -5.74 -8.12
C ALA A 188 8.78 -7.04 -7.98
N LEU A 189 8.11 -8.19 -8.08
CA LEU A 189 8.76 -9.51 -8.18
C LEU A 189 8.98 -9.93 -9.64
N TYR A 190 8.22 -9.37 -10.57
CA TYR A 190 8.32 -9.51 -12.04
C TYR A 190 8.27 -8.13 -12.67
N PRO A 191 8.63 -7.94 -13.94
CA PRO A 191 8.42 -6.65 -14.60
C PRO A 191 6.98 -6.20 -14.45
N ASP A 192 6.78 -4.97 -13.95
CA ASP A 192 5.44 -4.42 -13.67
C ASP A 192 5.31 -3.00 -14.22
N ALA A 193 4.30 -2.76 -15.03
CA ALA A 193 3.94 -1.45 -15.57
C ALA A 193 2.44 -1.16 -15.36
N SER A 194 1.84 -1.78 -14.34
CA SER A 194 0.40 -1.71 -14.09
C SER A 194 -0.04 -0.44 -13.37
N LEU A 195 0.84 0.21 -12.61
CA LEU A 195 0.53 1.45 -11.90
C LEU A 195 0.68 2.64 -12.84
N ILE A 196 -0.40 3.41 -12.99
CA ILE A 196 -0.42 4.65 -13.77
C ILE A 196 -0.80 5.79 -12.82
N VAL A 197 -0.02 6.86 -12.81
CA VAL A 197 -0.18 8.00 -11.90
C VAL A 197 -0.26 9.31 -12.68
N VAL A 198 -0.85 10.34 -12.09
CA VAL A 198 -0.73 11.73 -12.56
C VAL A 198 0.20 12.48 -11.60
N PRO A 199 1.46 12.73 -11.97
CA PRO A 199 2.43 13.39 -11.10
C PRO A 199 1.94 14.75 -10.59
N GLY A 200 2.21 15.05 -9.29
CA GLY A 200 1.82 16.30 -8.65
C GLY A 200 0.32 16.43 -8.33
N SER A 201 -0.51 15.46 -8.71
CA SER A 201 -1.96 15.53 -8.47
C SER A 201 -2.35 15.44 -6.99
N HIS A 202 -1.50 14.89 -6.14
CA HIS A 202 -1.70 14.82 -4.67
C HIS A 202 -1.72 16.20 -4.00
N LEU A 203 -1.22 17.25 -4.66
CA LEU A 203 -1.16 18.62 -4.13
C LEU A 203 -2.28 19.53 -4.64
N ARG A 204 -3.11 19.08 -5.58
CA ARG A 204 -4.11 19.92 -6.24
C ARG A 204 -5.44 19.19 -6.47
N ALA A 205 -6.49 19.96 -6.63
CA ALA A 205 -7.73 19.41 -7.16
C ALA A 205 -7.55 18.85 -8.58
N ARG A 206 -8.40 17.91 -8.96
CA ARG A 206 -8.49 17.41 -10.33
C ARG A 206 -8.82 18.57 -11.27
N THR A 207 -8.15 18.59 -12.40
CA THR A 207 -8.43 19.53 -13.50
C THR A 207 -9.82 19.26 -14.10
N PRO A 208 -10.40 20.20 -14.88
CA PRO A 208 -11.65 19.93 -15.58
C PRO A 208 -11.57 18.70 -16.51
N ALA A 209 -10.44 18.46 -17.16
CA ALA A 209 -10.22 17.27 -17.98
C ALA A 209 -10.29 15.98 -17.15
N GLU A 210 -9.60 15.94 -16.02
CA GLU A 210 -9.61 14.79 -15.10
C GLU A 210 -10.99 14.53 -14.47
N ARG A 211 -11.77 15.59 -14.22
CA ARG A 211 -13.12 15.49 -13.65
C ARG A 211 -14.16 14.96 -14.64
N ASN A 212 -13.99 15.31 -15.92
CA ASN A 212 -14.91 14.96 -17.00
C ASN A 212 -14.49 13.70 -17.76
N ALA A 213 -13.33 13.13 -17.44
CA ALA A 213 -12.83 11.92 -18.08
C ALA A 213 -13.69 10.70 -17.72
N ASP A 214 -13.68 9.71 -18.61
CA ASP A 214 -14.19 8.38 -18.29
C ASP A 214 -13.45 7.83 -17.06
N PRO A 215 -14.14 7.15 -16.12
CA PRO A 215 -13.47 6.54 -14.95
C PRO A 215 -12.32 5.60 -15.31
N TYR A 216 -12.29 5.06 -16.52
CA TYR A 216 -11.26 4.17 -17.06
C TYR A 216 -10.44 4.82 -18.18
N GLU A 217 -10.43 6.16 -18.28
CA GLU A 217 -9.73 6.89 -19.34
C GLU A 217 -8.30 6.37 -19.52
N ALA A 218 -8.01 5.89 -20.74
CA ALA A 218 -6.73 5.27 -21.05
C ALA A 218 -5.59 6.30 -21.23
N ASN A 219 -5.94 7.53 -21.58
CA ASN A 219 -4.99 8.59 -21.94
C ASN A 219 -5.21 9.85 -21.08
N MET A 220 -5.20 9.70 -19.76
CA MET A 220 -5.37 10.83 -18.85
C MET A 220 -4.26 11.87 -19.07
N PRO A 221 -4.58 13.15 -19.22
CA PRO A 221 -3.59 14.19 -19.44
C PRO A 221 -2.51 14.19 -18.36
N GLY A 222 -1.24 14.15 -18.77
CA GLY A 222 -0.09 14.17 -17.88
C GLY A 222 0.19 12.86 -17.15
N GLN A 223 -0.54 11.79 -17.45
CA GLN A 223 -0.30 10.48 -16.84
C GLN A 223 1.12 9.95 -17.12
N LYS A 224 1.61 9.16 -16.19
CA LYS A 224 2.88 8.44 -16.30
C LYS A 224 2.69 6.98 -15.89
N ILE A 225 3.15 6.09 -16.74
CA ILE A 225 3.24 4.66 -16.42
C ILE A 225 4.48 4.44 -15.56
N VAL A 226 4.31 3.82 -14.40
CA VAL A 226 5.40 3.45 -13.50
C VAL A 226 5.90 2.07 -13.89
N ALA A 227 7.08 2.01 -14.53
CA ALA A 227 7.70 0.76 -14.94
C ALA A 227 8.74 0.32 -13.91
N LEU A 228 8.57 -0.89 -13.36
CA LEU A 228 9.43 -1.50 -12.36
C LEU A 228 10.08 -2.75 -12.95
N GLN A 229 11.38 -2.92 -12.67
CA GLN A 229 12.07 -4.19 -12.85
C GLN A 229 11.97 -5.04 -11.57
N PRO A 230 12.21 -6.36 -11.65
CA PRO A 230 12.26 -7.20 -10.45
C PRO A 230 13.25 -6.66 -9.41
N GLY A 231 12.78 -6.45 -8.20
CA GLY A 231 13.57 -5.86 -7.12
C GLY A 231 13.41 -4.35 -6.96
N ASP A 232 12.85 -3.66 -7.94
CA ASP A 232 12.54 -2.23 -7.83
C ASP A 232 11.30 -2.00 -6.96
N ALA A 233 11.26 -0.82 -6.34
CA ALA A 233 10.08 -0.33 -5.63
C ALA A 233 9.64 1.04 -6.12
N VAL A 234 8.35 1.31 -5.97
CA VAL A 234 7.77 2.66 -6.01
C VAL A 234 7.09 2.94 -4.69
N PHE A 235 7.41 4.09 -4.09
CA PHE A 235 6.66 4.65 -2.98
C PHE A 235 5.81 5.79 -3.52
N TYR A 236 4.55 5.91 -3.08
CA TYR A 236 3.64 6.91 -3.60
C TYR A 236 2.65 7.39 -2.55
N ASP A 237 2.23 8.64 -2.68
CA ASP A 237 1.21 9.26 -1.85
C ASP A 237 -0.15 8.61 -2.14
N SER A 238 -0.86 8.18 -1.10
CA SER A 238 -2.20 7.57 -1.22
C SER A 238 -3.22 8.49 -1.91
N ASN A 239 -2.94 9.79 -1.95
CA ASN A 239 -3.80 10.77 -2.60
C ASN A 239 -3.32 11.21 -3.99
N ILE A 240 -2.26 10.60 -4.55
CA ILE A 240 -1.95 10.77 -5.97
C ILE A 240 -3.11 10.21 -6.81
N PHE A 241 -3.52 10.93 -7.84
CA PHE A 241 -4.56 10.45 -8.75
C PHE A 241 -3.97 9.34 -9.62
N HIS A 242 -4.48 8.12 -9.46
CA HIS A 242 -3.87 6.95 -10.04
C HIS A 242 -4.89 5.87 -10.40
N ARG A 243 -4.43 4.88 -11.15
CA ARG A 243 -5.16 3.64 -11.43
C ARG A 243 -4.22 2.46 -11.64
N GLY A 244 -4.76 1.25 -11.54
CA GLY A 244 -4.09 0.01 -11.92
C GLY A 244 -4.68 -0.57 -13.19
N VAL A 245 -3.82 -1.03 -14.11
CA VAL A 245 -4.23 -1.75 -15.33
C VAL A 245 -3.55 -3.12 -15.33
N TYR A 246 -4.34 -4.16 -15.15
CA TYR A 246 -3.86 -5.52 -14.95
C TYR A 246 -4.20 -6.39 -16.14
N LYS A 247 -3.17 -6.93 -16.80
CA LYS A 247 -3.33 -7.89 -17.88
C LYS A 247 -3.65 -9.26 -17.32
N GLY A 248 -4.65 -9.90 -17.92
CA GLY A 248 -4.99 -11.28 -17.62
C GLY A 248 -3.92 -12.23 -18.15
N THR A 249 -3.56 -13.23 -17.34
CA THR A 249 -2.58 -14.26 -17.71
C THR A 249 -3.23 -15.63 -17.70
N ALA A 250 -2.72 -16.55 -18.53
CA ALA A 250 -3.11 -17.95 -18.45
C ALA A 250 -2.76 -18.54 -17.08
N ILE A 251 -3.50 -19.54 -16.65
CA ILE A 251 -3.10 -20.34 -15.48
C ILE A 251 -1.96 -21.26 -15.96
N PRO A 252 -0.79 -21.24 -15.27
CA PRO A 252 0.26 -22.20 -15.59
C PRO A 252 -0.27 -23.63 -15.38
N ALA A 253 0.03 -24.51 -16.31
CA ALA A 253 -0.36 -25.93 -16.20
C ALA A 253 0.42 -26.61 -15.06
N HIS A 254 1.64 -26.17 -14.79
CA HIS A 254 2.50 -26.63 -13.70
C HIS A 254 3.08 -25.44 -12.93
N GLU A 255 3.42 -25.64 -11.66
CA GLU A 255 3.96 -24.58 -10.77
C GLU A 255 5.26 -23.92 -11.29
N ASN A 256 6.01 -24.63 -12.12
CA ASN A 256 7.28 -24.16 -12.68
C ASN A 256 7.16 -23.58 -14.11
N ASP A 257 5.96 -23.52 -14.67
CA ASP A 257 5.79 -22.99 -16.01
C ASP A 257 6.04 -21.47 -16.00
N GLU A 258 6.88 -21.01 -16.94
CA GLU A 258 7.03 -19.59 -17.20
C GLU A 258 5.76 -19.07 -17.90
N VAL A 259 5.05 -18.18 -17.23
CA VAL A 259 3.87 -17.52 -17.80
C VAL A 259 4.28 -16.11 -18.23
N GLU A 260 4.19 -15.87 -19.54
CA GLU A 260 4.45 -14.54 -20.09
C GLU A 260 3.48 -13.51 -19.52
N GLY A 261 4.02 -12.34 -19.14
CA GLY A 261 3.22 -11.25 -18.59
C GLY A 261 2.74 -11.46 -17.15
N ILE A 262 3.25 -12.48 -16.43
CA ILE A 262 2.90 -12.68 -15.02
C ILE A 262 3.26 -11.44 -14.21
N ARG A 263 2.34 -11.01 -13.37
CA ARG A 263 2.56 -9.96 -12.37
C ARG A 263 2.42 -10.53 -10.97
N MET A 264 3.42 -10.27 -10.16
CA MET A 264 3.39 -10.42 -8.71
C MET A 264 4.08 -9.21 -8.10
N THR A 265 3.33 -8.38 -7.38
CA THR A 265 3.83 -7.12 -6.81
C THR A 265 3.42 -7.08 -5.35
N LEU A 266 4.39 -6.97 -4.47
CA LEU A 266 4.15 -6.80 -3.04
C LEU A 266 3.68 -5.37 -2.81
N HIS A 267 2.51 -5.21 -2.21
CA HIS A 267 1.88 -3.93 -1.92
C HIS A 267 1.75 -3.76 -0.42
N GLY A 268 2.47 -2.80 0.12
CA GLY A 268 2.54 -2.58 1.54
C GLY A 268 2.44 -1.12 1.94
N SER A 269 2.21 -0.92 3.23
CA SER A 269 2.33 0.37 3.90
C SER A 269 2.87 0.22 5.31
N VAL A 270 3.55 1.26 5.78
CA VAL A 270 4.00 1.43 7.16
C VAL A 270 3.69 2.86 7.55
N GLY A 271 3.12 3.06 8.72
CA GLY A 271 2.69 4.38 9.19
C GLY A 271 3.49 4.90 10.38
N LEU A 272 3.30 6.18 10.68
CA LEU A 272 3.69 6.75 11.95
C LEU A 272 2.71 6.30 13.03
N ALA A 273 3.24 5.91 14.19
CA ALA A 273 2.42 5.66 15.35
C ALA A 273 1.85 6.99 15.86
N GLU A 274 0.53 7.12 15.81
CA GLU A 274 -0.16 8.27 16.36
C GLU A 274 -0.14 8.22 17.89
N PRO A 275 -0.06 9.37 18.58
CA PRO A 275 -0.21 9.40 20.03
C PRO A 275 -1.56 8.81 20.44
N VAL A 276 -1.54 7.86 21.38
CA VAL A 276 -2.77 7.28 21.95
C VAL A 276 -3.35 8.29 22.95
N GLU A 277 -4.31 9.09 22.52
CA GLU A 277 -5.11 9.90 23.43
C GLU A 277 -6.22 9.05 24.01
N LYS A 278 -6.53 9.25 25.30
CA LYS A 278 -7.44 8.40 26.11
C LYS A 278 -8.82 8.17 25.47
N ASP A 279 -9.27 9.11 24.63
CA ASP A 279 -10.60 9.11 24.01
C ASP A 279 -10.57 9.23 22.46
N LYS A 280 -9.39 9.16 21.84
CA LYS A 280 -9.23 9.20 20.39
C LYS A 280 -8.41 8.03 19.91
N LYS A 281 -9.01 7.27 19.02
CA LYS A 281 -8.34 6.16 18.32
C LYS A 281 -7.67 6.66 17.05
N GLY A 282 -6.53 6.11 16.70
CA GLY A 282 -5.79 6.50 15.52
C GLY A 282 -6.60 6.34 14.23
N VAL A 283 -6.72 7.38 13.43
CA VAL A 283 -7.47 7.34 12.16
C VAL A 283 -6.84 6.32 11.22
N ARG A 284 -5.51 6.32 11.11
CA ARG A 284 -4.80 5.40 10.23
C ARG A 284 -4.88 3.95 10.71
N ALA A 285 -4.75 3.70 12.02
CA ALA A 285 -4.95 2.38 12.60
C ALA A 285 -6.36 1.85 12.32
N THR A 286 -7.38 2.70 12.35
CA THR A 286 -8.76 2.34 11.99
C THR A 286 -8.83 1.79 10.57
N VAL A 287 -8.21 2.45 9.59
CA VAL A 287 -8.14 1.97 8.21
C VAL A 287 -7.52 0.58 8.14
N VAL A 288 -6.35 0.39 8.73
CA VAL A 288 -5.59 -0.87 8.69
C VAL A 288 -6.37 -2.00 9.35
N LEU A 289 -6.90 -1.78 10.55
CA LEU A 289 -7.62 -2.80 11.32
C LEU A 289 -8.94 -3.21 10.64
N GLN A 290 -9.65 -2.26 10.04
CA GLN A 290 -10.90 -2.52 9.31
C GLN A 290 -10.69 -3.24 7.97
N HIS A 291 -9.49 -3.16 7.38
CA HIS A 291 -9.12 -4.01 6.24
C HIS A 291 -8.89 -5.48 6.62
N GLY A 292 -9.20 -5.87 7.84
CA GLY A 292 -9.20 -7.24 8.32
C GLY A 292 -7.99 -7.62 9.19
N VAL A 293 -6.99 -6.77 9.33
CA VAL A 293 -5.82 -7.00 10.19
C VAL A 293 -6.25 -7.17 11.66
N GLY A 294 -7.25 -6.42 12.10
CA GLY A 294 -7.80 -6.53 13.46
C GLY A 294 -8.34 -7.91 13.84
N LYS A 295 -8.62 -8.79 12.87
CA LYS A 295 -9.09 -10.15 13.12
C LYS A 295 -8.00 -11.11 13.58
N TRP A 296 -6.73 -10.78 13.33
CA TRP A 296 -5.62 -11.68 13.60
C TRP A 296 -4.44 -11.05 14.35
N VAL A 297 -4.25 -9.74 14.27
CA VAL A 297 -3.07 -9.07 14.82
C VAL A 297 -2.88 -9.27 16.33
N ASN A 298 -3.98 -9.52 17.06
CA ASN A 298 -3.98 -9.78 18.52
C ASN A 298 -3.73 -11.26 18.89
N ARG A 299 -3.63 -12.17 17.93
CA ARG A 299 -3.37 -13.59 18.21
C ARG A 299 -1.97 -13.75 18.78
N GLU A 300 -1.80 -14.72 19.69
CA GLU A 300 -0.49 -15.02 20.29
C GLU A 300 0.54 -15.46 19.26
N ASP A 301 0.11 -16.24 18.26
CA ASP A 301 0.93 -16.71 17.15
C ASP A 301 1.17 -15.65 16.04
N ALA A 302 0.59 -14.45 16.19
CA ALA A 302 0.85 -13.32 15.29
C ALA A 302 2.14 -12.57 15.63
N LYS A 303 2.81 -12.88 16.73
CA LYS A 303 4.09 -12.29 17.12
C LYS A 303 5.17 -12.54 16.05
N PHE A 304 6.13 -11.65 15.98
CA PHE A 304 7.25 -11.72 15.02
C PHE A 304 8.54 -12.18 15.73
N ASP A 305 8.45 -13.34 16.39
CA ASP A 305 9.60 -13.95 17.05
C ASP A 305 10.72 -14.22 16.04
N GLY A 306 11.95 -13.85 16.38
CA GLY A 306 13.12 -14.03 15.52
C GLY A 306 13.43 -12.85 14.56
N LEU A 307 12.53 -11.87 14.38
CA LEU A 307 12.79 -10.68 13.56
C LEU A 307 13.33 -9.47 14.35
N GLY A 308 13.63 -9.70 15.62
CA GLY A 308 14.09 -8.66 16.55
C GLY A 308 12.95 -7.84 17.17
N PRO A 309 13.29 -7.00 18.18
CA PRO A 309 12.29 -6.31 19.00
C PRO A 309 11.49 -5.27 18.21
N ARG A 310 12.05 -4.72 17.13
CA ARG A 310 11.40 -3.67 16.34
C ARG A 310 10.11 -4.15 15.67
N ALA A 311 10.15 -5.33 15.05
CA ALA A 311 8.99 -5.89 14.38
C ALA A 311 7.80 -6.08 15.32
N GLU A 312 8.07 -6.61 16.52
CA GLU A 312 7.05 -6.77 17.54
C GLU A 312 6.58 -5.42 18.11
N SER A 313 7.47 -4.47 18.31
CA SER A 313 7.09 -3.11 18.72
C SER A 313 6.16 -2.44 17.72
N MET A 314 6.43 -2.53 16.42
CA MET A 314 5.55 -1.99 15.37
C MET A 314 4.17 -2.65 15.37
N ARG A 315 4.09 -3.97 15.64
CA ARG A 315 2.81 -4.67 15.79
C ARG A 315 2.05 -4.19 17.03
N GLN A 316 2.73 -4.04 18.16
CA GLN A 316 2.13 -3.56 19.40
C GLN A 316 1.60 -2.13 19.26
N ARG A 317 2.32 -1.25 18.55
CA ARG A 317 1.85 0.12 18.27
C ARG A 317 0.51 0.11 17.54
N LEU A 318 0.32 -0.75 16.53
CA LEU A 318 -0.97 -0.87 15.84
C LEU A 318 -2.09 -1.31 16.80
N ILE A 319 -1.82 -2.28 17.68
CA ILE A 319 -2.78 -2.78 18.66
C ILE A 319 -3.18 -1.68 19.65
N GLU A 320 -2.21 -0.94 20.17
CA GLU A 320 -2.42 0.14 21.13
C GLU A 320 -3.26 1.28 20.54
N MET A 321 -3.00 1.65 19.29
CA MET A 321 -3.77 2.69 18.59
C MET A 321 -5.24 2.28 18.43
N GLY A 322 -5.51 1.02 18.22
CA GLY A 322 -6.87 0.45 18.17
C GLY A 322 -7.74 1.02 17.06
N THR A 323 -8.99 0.58 17.01
CA THR A 323 -9.96 0.97 15.98
C THR A 323 -10.82 2.14 16.44
N GLY A 324 -10.87 3.23 15.67
CA GLY A 324 -11.81 4.34 15.84
C GLY A 324 -13.18 4.07 15.22
N GLU A 325 -14.03 5.09 15.17
CA GLU A 325 -15.33 5.03 14.52
C GLU A 325 -15.22 5.30 13.01
N GLY A 326 -16.18 4.76 12.26
CA GLY A 326 -16.31 4.99 10.83
C GLY A 326 -15.40 4.10 9.97
N VAL A 327 -15.42 4.37 8.67
CA VAL A 327 -14.55 3.77 7.66
C VAL A 327 -13.51 4.81 7.25
N GLY A 328 -12.25 4.52 7.47
CA GLY A 328 -11.16 5.48 7.25
C GLY A 328 -10.63 5.54 5.82
N TYR A 329 -11.31 4.97 4.82
CA TYR A 329 -10.86 4.89 3.43
C TYR A 329 -12.02 5.08 2.46
N ALA A 330 -11.70 5.44 1.21
CA ALA A 330 -12.70 5.56 0.16
C ALA A 330 -13.25 4.18 -0.22
N LEU A 331 -14.58 4.08 -0.33
CA LEU A 331 -15.29 2.89 -0.82
C LEU A 331 -15.69 3.04 -2.29
N GLU A 332 -15.58 4.25 -2.82
CA GLU A 332 -15.94 4.62 -4.18
C GLU A 332 -14.84 5.53 -4.74
N GLY A 333 -14.40 5.25 -5.93
CA GLY A 333 -13.42 6.06 -6.66
C GLY A 333 -14.07 7.16 -7.48
#